data_859350985260ba30a2e93d751e5b05dd
#
_entry.id   859350985260ba30a2e93d751e5b05dd
#
_cell.length_a   1.000
_cell.length_b   1.000
_cell.length_c   1.000
_cell.angle_alpha   90.00
_cell.angle_beta   90.00
_cell.angle_gamma   90.00
#
_symmetry.space_group_name_H-M   'P 1'
#
loop_
_entity.id
_entity.type
_entity.pdbx_description
1 polymer ?
#
loop_
_entity_poly.entity_id
_entity_poly.type
_entity_poly.pdbx_seq_one_letter_code
_entity_poly.pdbx_strand_id
1 'polypeptide(L)'
;MVWAPLRRRRAVTLLPVPGPCALGRHTVHTERLLLYTPETQLDLLAAIAAGSDAEAQRWLGMRGEEVVADARLRETLLRMRPGDNDRKIRRELLVAFEPGTEAAELLVGVRRDNGRYAAALQLDHTTGQTGGWLAPHGRGQGLGAELFAAGALLGHSHFGMDTVHAGTEATNAACRGALLRAGFVPAEGPPTHTLRDGREIDSTWFRHGSGPVARCRAAGVAQSRV
;
A
#
# COMPACT_ATOMS: atom_id res chain seq x y z
N MET A 1 -22.17 32.96 17.93
CA MET A 1 -21.32 31.73 17.81
C MET A 1 -22.10 30.74 16.98
N VAL A 2 -21.83 30.68 15.67
CA VAL A 2 -22.56 29.80 14.72
C VAL A 2 -21.79 28.52 14.61
N TRP A 3 -22.37 27.42 15.09
CA TRP A 3 -21.81 26.09 14.93
C TRP A 3 -21.90 25.68 13.45
N ALA A 4 -20.77 25.58 12.77
CA ALA A 4 -20.72 24.96 11.46
C ALA A 4 -20.95 23.44 11.61
N PRO A 5 -21.86 22.83 10.83
CA PRO A 5 -22.11 21.40 10.91
C PRO A 5 -20.85 20.65 10.52
N LEU A 6 -20.41 19.74 11.40
CA LEU A 6 -19.35 18.76 11.11
C LEU A 6 -19.73 18.04 9.80
N ARG A 7 -18.99 18.33 8.73
CA ARG A 7 -19.12 17.58 7.49
C ARG A 7 -18.97 16.10 7.82
N ARG A 8 -20.01 15.32 7.62
CA ARG A 8 -19.95 13.84 7.71
C ARG A 8 -18.82 13.40 6.80
N ARG A 9 -17.77 12.82 7.40
CA ARG A 9 -16.65 12.25 6.67
C ARG A 9 -17.21 11.10 5.83
N ARG A 10 -17.08 11.19 4.50
CA ARG A 10 -17.47 10.08 3.62
C ARG A 10 -16.63 8.86 3.98
N ALA A 11 -17.26 7.73 4.20
CA ALA A 11 -16.60 6.45 4.31
C ALA A 11 -15.89 6.14 2.99
N VAL A 12 -14.74 5.45 3.07
CA VAL A 12 -14.06 4.95 1.87
C VAL A 12 -14.92 3.86 1.25
N THR A 13 -15.30 4.05 0.00
CA THR A 13 -16.05 3.04 -0.74
C THR A 13 -15.07 2.08 -1.39
N LEU A 14 -15.08 0.83 -0.94
CA LEU A 14 -14.36 -0.27 -1.59
C LEU A 14 -15.30 -0.90 -2.63
N LEU A 15 -14.78 -1.08 -3.84
CA LEU A 15 -15.52 -1.78 -4.88
C LEU A 15 -15.33 -3.29 -4.70
N PRO A 16 -16.35 -4.11 -5.04
CA PRO A 16 -16.19 -5.55 -5.01
C PRO A 16 -14.99 -5.98 -5.87
N VAL A 17 -14.16 -6.85 -5.34
CA VAL A 17 -13.02 -7.42 -6.10
C VAL A 17 -13.60 -8.47 -7.06
N PRO A 18 -13.38 -8.35 -8.37
CA PRO A 18 -13.83 -9.37 -9.31
C PRO A 18 -12.92 -10.60 -9.25
N GLY A 19 -13.42 -11.68 -8.73
CA GLY A 19 -12.81 -12.99 -8.82
C GLY A 19 -11.86 -13.37 -7.67
N PRO A 20 -11.55 -14.67 -7.56
CA PRO A 20 -10.61 -15.16 -6.56
C PRO A 20 -9.18 -14.76 -6.93
N CYS A 21 -8.36 -14.48 -5.93
CA CYS A 21 -6.93 -14.34 -6.09
C CYS A 21 -6.36 -15.66 -6.62
N ALA A 22 -5.94 -15.67 -7.86
CA ALA A 22 -5.33 -16.83 -8.47
C ALA A 22 -3.82 -16.74 -8.34
N LEU A 23 -3.18 -17.78 -7.79
CA LEU A 23 -1.73 -17.98 -7.81
C LEU A 23 -0.91 -16.80 -7.19
N GLY A 24 -1.31 -16.29 -6.03
CA GLY A 24 -0.56 -15.23 -5.35
C GLY A 24 -0.65 -13.85 -6.02
N ARG A 25 -1.56 -13.66 -6.97
CA ARG A 25 -1.82 -12.37 -7.58
C ARG A 25 -3.05 -11.74 -6.97
N HIS A 26 -2.91 -10.53 -6.49
CA HIS A 26 -3.97 -9.79 -5.83
C HIS A 26 -4.29 -8.53 -6.63
N THR A 27 -5.58 -8.20 -6.66
CA THR A 27 -6.06 -6.94 -7.23
C THR A 27 -7.09 -6.34 -6.29
N VAL A 28 -6.92 -5.09 -5.92
CA VAL A 28 -7.84 -4.35 -5.05
C VAL A 28 -8.25 -3.06 -5.73
N HIS A 29 -9.56 -2.84 -5.83
CA HIS A 29 -10.13 -1.63 -6.39
C HIS A 29 -10.68 -0.74 -5.27
N THR A 30 -10.32 0.54 -5.33
CA THR A 30 -10.97 1.59 -4.54
C THR A 30 -11.70 2.56 -5.49
N GLU A 31 -12.26 3.63 -4.96
CA GLU A 31 -12.91 4.65 -5.79
C GLU A 31 -11.94 5.24 -6.83
N ARG A 32 -10.69 5.54 -6.41
CA ARG A 32 -9.71 6.27 -7.23
C ARG A 32 -8.41 5.54 -7.48
N LEU A 33 -8.16 4.41 -6.81
CA LEU A 33 -6.97 3.58 -6.98
C LEU A 33 -7.33 2.19 -7.50
N LEU A 34 -6.46 1.67 -8.35
CA LEU A 34 -6.33 0.25 -8.67
C LEU A 34 -4.98 -0.20 -8.12
N LEU A 35 -5.00 -1.15 -7.18
CA LEU A 35 -3.79 -1.77 -6.63
C LEU A 35 -3.71 -3.21 -7.13
N TYR A 36 -2.51 -3.63 -7.51
CA TYR A 36 -2.30 -5.00 -8.01
C TYR A 36 -0.87 -5.48 -7.72
N THR A 37 -0.70 -6.80 -7.66
CA THR A 37 0.63 -7.43 -7.54
C THR A 37 1.47 -7.05 -8.75
N PRO A 38 2.69 -6.48 -8.58
CA PRO A 38 3.54 -6.07 -9.68
C PRO A 38 3.77 -7.20 -10.68
N GLU A 39 3.59 -6.92 -11.96
CA GLU A 39 3.76 -7.89 -13.05
C GLU A 39 5.02 -7.65 -13.87
N THR A 40 5.59 -6.45 -13.75
CA THR A 40 6.76 -6.03 -14.51
C THR A 40 7.78 -5.33 -13.62
N GLN A 41 9.02 -5.25 -14.07
CA GLN A 41 10.04 -4.43 -13.41
C GLN A 41 9.64 -2.96 -13.33
N LEU A 42 8.91 -2.45 -14.32
CA LEU A 42 8.40 -1.08 -14.29
C LEU A 42 7.46 -0.86 -13.10
N ASP A 43 6.56 -1.81 -12.84
CA ASP A 43 5.66 -1.73 -11.68
C ASP A 43 6.43 -1.66 -10.36
N LEU A 44 7.42 -2.52 -10.19
CA LEU A 44 8.26 -2.56 -8.99
C LEU A 44 9.02 -1.25 -8.79
N LEU A 45 9.64 -0.75 -9.85
CA LEU A 45 10.41 0.48 -9.76
C LEU A 45 9.53 1.73 -9.58
N ALA A 46 8.34 1.73 -10.15
CA ALA A 46 7.37 2.77 -9.90
C ALA A 46 6.86 2.74 -8.45
N ALA A 47 6.66 1.54 -7.88
CA ALA A 47 6.33 1.39 -6.47
C ALA A 47 7.44 1.96 -5.57
N ILE A 48 8.71 1.60 -5.83
CA ILE A 48 9.87 2.13 -5.12
C ILE A 48 9.97 3.66 -5.31
N ALA A 49 9.86 4.14 -6.55
CA ALA A 49 9.94 5.56 -6.87
C ALA A 49 8.89 6.40 -6.14
N ALA A 50 7.71 5.85 -5.90
CA ALA A 50 6.64 6.52 -5.16
C ALA A 50 7.01 6.83 -3.70
N GLY A 51 7.92 6.06 -3.10
CA GLY A 51 8.42 6.25 -1.74
C GLY A 51 9.83 6.86 -1.65
N SER A 52 10.44 7.23 -2.78
CA SER A 52 11.88 7.56 -2.80
C SER A 52 12.20 9.06 -2.66
N ASP A 53 11.21 9.93 -2.53
CA ASP A 53 11.46 11.36 -2.30
C ASP A 53 11.79 11.65 -0.83
N ALA A 54 12.37 12.82 -0.57
CA ALA A 54 12.87 13.18 0.76
C ALA A 54 11.78 13.17 1.85
N GLU A 55 10.54 13.54 1.51
CA GLU A 55 9.44 13.51 2.46
C GLU A 55 9.06 12.08 2.83
N ALA A 56 8.94 11.18 1.83
CA ALA A 56 8.68 9.77 2.10
C ALA A 56 9.81 9.13 2.89
N GLN A 57 11.06 9.41 2.53
CA GLN A 57 12.22 8.85 3.21
C GLN A 57 12.34 9.28 4.68
N ARG A 58 11.86 10.46 5.02
CA ARG A 58 11.76 10.89 6.42
C ARG A 58 10.93 9.89 7.25
N TRP A 59 9.87 9.32 6.68
CA TRP A 59 8.96 8.42 7.38
C TRP A 59 9.27 6.94 7.22
N LEU A 60 9.90 6.55 6.10
CA LEU A 60 10.11 5.15 5.72
C LEU A 60 11.51 4.65 6.07
N GLY A 61 12.52 5.51 6.00
CA GLY A 61 13.91 5.14 6.28
C GLY A 61 14.46 4.04 5.37
N MET A 62 13.97 3.94 4.13
CA MET A 62 14.45 2.96 3.16
C MET A 62 15.88 3.25 2.72
N ARG A 63 16.64 2.22 2.32
CA ARG A 63 18.05 2.33 1.95
C ARG A 63 18.39 1.57 0.67
N GLY A 64 19.53 1.97 0.08
CA GLY A 64 20.14 1.23 -1.03
C GLY A 64 19.20 1.02 -2.21
N GLU A 65 18.99 -0.22 -2.58
CA GLU A 65 18.16 -0.63 -3.72
C GLU A 65 16.65 -0.37 -3.51
N GLU A 66 16.24 -0.08 -2.29
CA GLU A 66 14.86 0.28 -1.97
C GLU A 66 14.55 1.75 -2.33
N VAL A 67 15.51 2.50 -2.88
CA VAL A 67 15.37 3.93 -3.17
C VAL A 67 15.81 4.24 -4.60
N VAL A 68 14.95 4.88 -5.37
CA VAL A 68 15.33 5.52 -6.63
C VAL A 68 15.94 6.90 -6.31
N ALA A 69 17.25 6.96 -6.15
CA ALA A 69 17.97 8.17 -5.74
C ALA A 69 17.92 9.28 -6.81
N ASP A 70 18.02 8.92 -8.09
CA ASP A 70 17.96 9.90 -9.19
C ASP A 70 16.55 10.52 -9.31
N ALA A 71 16.49 11.84 -9.08
CA ALA A 71 15.22 12.57 -9.10
C ALA A 71 14.56 12.60 -10.48
N ARG A 72 15.34 12.63 -11.57
CA ARG A 72 14.81 12.63 -12.94
C ARG A 72 14.24 11.27 -13.31
N LEU A 73 14.94 10.19 -12.95
CA LEU A 73 14.45 8.83 -13.14
C LEU A 73 13.17 8.62 -12.35
N ARG A 74 13.16 9.01 -11.08
CA ARG A 74 11.96 8.94 -10.21
C ARG A 74 10.76 9.66 -10.81
N GLU A 75 10.94 10.89 -11.27
CA GLU A 75 9.88 11.66 -11.91
C GLU A 75 9.40 11.01 -13.21
N THR A 76 10.31 10.45 -14.00
CA THR A 76 9.98 9.74 -15.24
C THR A 76 9.13 8.51 -14.93
N LEU A 77 9.56 7.66 -13.99
CA LEU A 77 8.81 6.48 -13.57
C LEU A 77 7.39 6.82 -13.12
N LEU A 78 7.25 7.87 -12.31
CA LEU A 78 5.94 8.30 -11.78
C LEU A 78 5.02 8.97 -12.83
N ARG A 79 5.54 9.32 -14.01
CA ARG A 79 4.72 9.78 -15.15
C ARG A 79 4.26 8.64 -16.05
N MET A 80 4.91 7.50 -15.98
CA MET A 80 4.57 6.33 -16.78
C MET A 80 3.29 5.66 -16.31
N ARG A 81 2.78 4.79 -17.16
CA ARG A 81 1.61 3.96 -16.94
C ARG A 81 1.98 2.49 -17.10
N PRO A 82 1.24 1.57 -16.50
CA PRO A 82 1.38 0.14 -16.79
C PRO A 82 1.35 -0.11 -18.30
N GLY A 83 2.28 -0.93 -18.75
CA GLY A 83 2.41 -1.26 -20.17
C GLY A 83 3.19 -0.27 -21.01
N ASP A 84 3.58 0.89 -20.50
CA ASP A 84 4.49 1.78 -21.18
C ASP A 84 5.84 1.08 -21.43
N ASN A 85 6.33 1.15 -22.67
CA ASN A 85 7.55 0.46 -23.10
C ASN A 85 8.63 1.49 -23.42
N ASP A 86 9.32 1.99 -22.42
CA ASP A 86 10.47 2.86 -22.61
C ASP A 86 11.76 2.04 -22.71
N ARG A 87 12.37 2.02 -23.92
CA ARG A 87 13.64 1.33 -24.16
C ARG A 87 14.82 1.89 -23.35
N LYS A 88 14.77 3.19 -22.97
CA LYS A 88 15.79 3.79 -22.10
C LYS A 88 15.76 3.21 -20.69
N ILE A 89 14.55 3.13 -20.13
CA ILE A 89 14.33 2.57 -18.81
C ILE A 89 14.74 1.10 -18.79
N ARG A 90 14.38 0.30 -19.80
CA ARG A 90 14.83 -1.09 -19.88
C ARG A 90 16.35 -1.29 -19.78
N ARG A 91 17.13 -0.35 -20.24
CA ARG A 91 18.60 -0.46 -20.23
C ARG A 91 19.20 -0.15 -18.85
N GLU A 92 18.58 0.74 -18.09
CA GLU A 92 19.00 1.11 -16.74
C GLU A 92 18.41 0.19 -15.65
N LEU A 93 17.30 -0.50 -15.96
CA LEU A 93 16.55 -1.39 -15.08
C LEU A 93 17.04 -2.85 -15.08
N LEU A 94 18.00 -3.21 -15.92
CA LEU A 94 18.59 -4.56 -15.96
C LEU A 94 19.52 -4.87 -14.76
N VAL A 95 19.60 -3.98 -13.77
CA VAL A 95 20.20 -4.30 -12.48
C VAL A 95 19.20 -5.13 -11.69
N ALA A 96 19.60 -6.36 -11.40
CA ALA A 96 18.80 -7.40 -10.77
C ALA A 96 18.01 -6.89 -9.56
N PHE A 97 16.70 -6.78 -9.71
CA PHE A 97 15.79 -6.80 -8.57
C PHE A 97 15.32 -8.26 -8.42
N GLU A 98 15.83 -8.92 -7.42
CA GLU A 98 15.20 -10.13 -6.93
C GLU A 98 14.00 -9.71 -6.07
N PRO A 99 12.78 -10.19 -6.35
CA PRO A 99 11.65 -9.95 -5.46
C PRO A 99 12.07 -10.39 -4.06
N GLY A 100 12.00 -9.47 -3.11
CA GLY A 100 12.33 -9.78 -1.71
C GLY A 100 11.47 -10.95 -1.25
N THR A 101 12.12 -11.88 -0.57
CA THR A 101 11.54 -13.10 -0.07
C THR A 101 10.33 -12.82 0.86
N GLU A 102 9.09 -13.06 0.39
CA GLU A 102 8.22 -14.09 0.94
C GLU A 102 7.32 -13.78 2.15
N ALA A 103 7.59 -12.81 3.01
CA ALA A 103 6.72 -12.52 4.14
C ALA A 103 5.75 -11.36 3.90
N ALA A 104 6.04 -10.51 2.92
CA ALA A 104 5.23 -9.32 2.66
C ALA A 104 4.73 -9.27 1.22
N GLU A 105 3.42 -9.13 1.07
CA GLU A 105 2.79 -8.87 -0.22
C GLU A 105 2.96 -7.40 -0.58
N LEU A 106 3.48 -7.13 -1.78
CA LEU A 106 3.58 -5.77 -2.34
C LEU A 106 2.53 -5.58 -3.44
N LEU A 107 1.73 -4.53 -3.32
CA LEU A 107 0.87 -4.06 -4.40
C LEU A 107 1.34 -2.70 -4.88
N VAL A 108 1.41 -2.52 -6.19
CA VAL A 108 1.57 -1.22 -6.82
C VAL A 108 0.21 -0.59 -7.08
N GLY A 109 0.09 0.70 -6.85
CA GLY A 109 -1.15 1.44 -7.01
C GLY A 109 -1.09 2.44 -8.15
N VAL A 110 -2.08 2.41 -9.03
CA VAL A 110 -2.27 3.38 -10.10
C VAL A 110 -3.56 4.16 -9.90
N ARG A 111 -3.58 5.41 -10.34
CA ARG A 111 -4.78 6.24 -10.36
C ARG A 111 -5.73 5.77 -11.45
N ARG A 112 -6.99 5.60 -11.13
CA ARG A 112 -8.01 5.15 -12.10
C ARG A 112 -8.41 6.23 -13.10
N ASP A 113 -8.23 7.51 -12.75
CA ASP A 113 -8.58 8.64 -13.62
C ASP A 113 -7.57 8.86 -14.78
N ASN A 114 -6.31 8.51 -14.57
CA ASN A 114 -5.25 8.81 -15.56
C ASN A 114 -4.24 7.68 -15.77
N GLY A 115 -4.34 6.57 -15.03
CA GLY A 115 -3.49 5.40 -15.14
C GLY A 115 -2.06 5.57 -14.60
N ARG A 116 -1.72 6.71 -13.97
CA ARG A 116 -0.35 6.95 -13.47
C ARG A 116 -0.09 6.22 -12.17
N TYR A 117 1.14 5.75 -12.01
CA TYR A 117 1.60 5.20 -10.74
C TYR A 117 1.51 6.24 -9.63
N ALA A 118 0.93 5.88 -8.49
CA ALA A 118 0.64 6.84 -7.43
C ALA A 118 0.87 6.30 -6.01
N ALA A 119 0.97 4.99 -5.84
CA ALA A 119 0.99 4.37 -4.52
C ALA A 119 1.76 3.05 -4.51
N ALA A 120 2.16 2.63 -3.32
CA ALA A 120 2.50 1.26 -3.04
C ALA A 120 1.93 0.86 -1.67
N LEU A 121 1.53 -0.39 -1.54
CA LEU A 121 0.99 -1.00 -0.34
C LEU A 121 1.77 -2.25 -0.04
N GLN A 122 2.12 -2.44 1.23
CA GLN A 122 2.69 -3.70 1.73
C GLN A 122 1.78 -4.30 2.79
N LEU A 123 1.68 -5.61 2.80
CA LEU A 123 1.04 -6.39 3.85
C LEU A 123 1.94 -7.57 4.21
N ASP A 124 2.43 -7.60 5.44
CA ASP A 124 3.08 -8.77 5.99
C ASP A 124 2.00 -9.77 6.43
N HIS A 125 1.87 -10.87 5.71
CA HIS A 125 0.85 -11.87 5.99
C HIS A 125 1.18 -12.75 7.20
N THR A 126 2.40 -12.69 7.75
CA THR A 126 2.79 -13.39 8.97
C THR A 126 2.37 -12.61 10.20
N THR A 127 2.58 -11.29 10.21
CA THR A 127 2.29 -10.42 11.35
C THR A 127 0.96 -9.68 11.22
N GLY A 128 0.36 -9.66 10.03
CA GLY A 128 -0.82 -8.84 9.72
C GLY A 128 -0.52 -7.34 9.65
N GLN A 129 0.75 -6.96 9.58
CA GLN A 129 1.12 -5.55 9.54
C GLN A 129 1.05 -5.02 8.12
N THR A 130 0.30 -3.92 7.93
CA THR A 130 0.23 -3.20 6.66
C THR A 130 0.96 -1.87 6.74
N GLY A 131 1.56 -1.49 5.64
CA GLY A 131 2.21 -0.21 5.42
C GLY A 131 2.01 0.26 3.98
N GLY A 132 2.38 1.49 3.69
CA GLY A 132 2.29 1.97 2.32
C GLY A 132 2.66 3.44 2.20
N TRP A 133 2.83 3.85 0.97
CA TRP A 133 3.22 5.22 0.66
C TRP A 133 2.58 5.72 -0.63
N LEU A 134 2.53 7.03 -0.76
CA LEU A 134 2.00 7.71 -1.92
C LEU A 134 3.11 8.50 -2.62
N ALA A 135 3.11 8.47 -3.94
CA ALA A 135 3.89 9.38 -4.75
C ALA A 135 3.52 10.85 -4.45
N PRO A 136 4.45 11.81 -4.60
CA PRO A 136 4.20 13.22 -4.28
C PRO A 136 2.90 13.78 -4.88
N HIS A 137 2.61 13.46 -6.13
CA HIS A 137 1.41 13.92 -6.83
C HIS A 137 0.11 13.26 -6.36
N GLY A 138 0.18 12.22 -5.53
CA GLY A 138 -0.97 11.54 -4.91
C GLY A 138 -1.29 12.03 -3.50
N ARG A 139 -0.39 12.80 -2.87
CA ARG A 139 -0.54 13.28 -1.49
C ARG A 139 -1.56 14.42 -1.39
N GLY A 140 -2.08 14.62 -0.19
CA GLY A 140 -3.05 15.71 0.09
C GLY A 140 -4.44 15.52 -0.50
N GLN A 141 -4.68 14.45 -1.27
CA GLN A 141 -5.94 14.21 -1.99
C GLN A 141 -6.84 13.14 -1.31
N GLY A 142 -6.46 12.66 -0.13
CA GLY A 142 -7.21 11.64 0.60
C GLY A 142 -6.95 10.19 0.14
N LEU A 143 -6.06 9.97 -0.84
CA LEU A 143 -5.74 8.62 -1.35
C LEU A 143 -5.12 7.72 -0.28
N GLY A 144 -4.46 8.28 0.75
CA GLY A 144 -3.92 7.49 1.85
C GLY A 144 -4.98 6.69 2.61
N ALA A 145 -6.18 7.24 2.76
CA ALA A 145 -7.29 6.50 3.38
C ALA A 145 -7.74 5.32 2.52
N GLU A 146 -7.81 5.50 1.20
CA GLU A 146 -8.12 4.41 0.27
C GLU A 146 -7.03 3.34 0.26
N LEU A 147 -5.76 3.76 0.33
CA LEU A 147 -4.62 2.84 0.38
C LEU A 147 -4.69 1.93 1.61
N PHE A 148 -4.90 2.49 2.80
CA PHE A 148 -5.02 1.69 4.01
C PHE A 148 -6.31 0.85 4.07
N ALA A 149 -7.42 1.35 3.56
CA ALA A 149 -8.64 0.57 3.41
C ALA A 149 -8.45 -0.63 2.47
N ALA A 150 -7.67 -0.45 1.39
CA ALA A 150 -7.28 -1.54 0.51
C ALA A 150 -6.39 -2.57 1.22
N GLY A 151 -5.46 -2.12 2.08
CA GLY A 151 -4.64 -3.01 2.92
C GLY A 151 -5.49 -3.84 3.88
N ALA A 152 -6.47 -3.23 4.53
CA ALA A 152 -7.41 -3.95 5.38
C ALA A 152 -8.23 -4.97 4.59
N LEU A 153 -8.75 -4.58 3.41
CA LEU A 153 -9.49 -5.50 2.53
C LEU A 153 -8.62 -6.67 2.08
N LEU A 154 -7.37 -6.39 1.67
CA LEU A 154 -6.41 -7.43 1.29
C LEU A 154 -6.22 -8.43 2.44
N GLY A 155 -5.92 -7.94 3.64
CA GLY A 155 -5.73 -8.80 4.82
C GLY A 155 -6.96 -9.64 5.14
N HIS A 156 -8.13 -9.03 5.24
CA HIS A 156 -9.34 -9.74 5.64
C HIS A 156 -9.88 -10.68 4.57
N SER A 157 -9.98 -10.22 3.33
CA SER A 157 -10.69 -10.95 2.27
C SER A 157 -9.80 -11.91 1.51
N HIS A 158 -8.52 -11.60 1.34
CA HIS A 158 -7.58 -12.41 0.56
C HIS A 158 -6.76 -13.34 1.45
N PHE A 159 -6.34 -12.87 2.61
CA PHE A 159 -5.52 -13.66 3.55
C PHE A 159 -6.31 -14.21 4.74
N GLY A 160 -7.58 -13.86 4.89
CA GLY A 160 -8.44 -14.36 5.95
C GLY A 160 -8.05 -13.90 7.36
N MET A 161 -7.34 -12.78 7.46
CA MET A 161 -6.90 -12.23 8.74
C MET A 161 -8.07 -11.64 9.50
N ASP A 162 -8.16 -11.92 10.78
CA ASP A 162 -9.17 -11.30 11.66
C ASP A 162 -8.80 -9.86 12.04
N THR A 163 -7.50 -9.56 12.05
CA THR A 163 -7.00 -8.22 12.39
C THR A 163 -5.84 -7.83 11.48
N VAL A 164 -5.87 -6.60 11.00
CA VAL A 164 -4.76 -5.95 10.27
C VAL A 164 -4.24 -4.81 11.12
N HIS A 165 -2.93 -4.74 11.29
CA HIS A 165 -2.24 -3.74 12.10
C HIS A 165 -1.51 -2.72 11.23
N ALA A 166 -1.34 -1.51 11.74
CA ALA A 166 -0.49 -0.50 11.11
C ALA A 166 0.20 0.35 12.17
N GLY A 167 1.52 0.46 12.06
CA GLY A 167 2.33 1.37 12.88
C GLY A 167 2.73 2.60 12.09
N THR A 168 2.88 3.74 12.78
CA THR A 168 3.40 4.96 12.19
C THR A 168 4.12 5.80 13.24
N GLU A 169 5.06 6.64 12.81
CA GLU A 169 5.65 7.61 13.71
C GLU A 169 4.58 8.49 14.35
N ALA A 170 4.68 8.72 15.65
CA ALA A 170 3.68 9.46 16.43
C ALA A 170 3.44 10.89 15.91
N THR A 171 4.45 11.49 15.28
CA THR A 171 4.36 12.84 14.68
C THR A 171 3.78 12.86 13.27
N ASN A 172 3.61 11.71 12.61
CA ASN A 172 3.06 11.62 11.25
C ASN A 172 1.53 11.79 11.24
N ALA A 173 1.07 13.02 11.41
CA ALA A 173 -0.36 13.34 11.45
C ALA A 173 -1.10 12.95 10.16
N ALA A 174 -0.44 12.99 9.01
CA ALA A 174 -1.03 12.62 7.72
C ALA A 174 -1.35 11.13 7.66
N CYS A 175 -0.42 10.26 8.07
CA CYS A 175 -0.61 8.83 8.13
C CYS A 175 -1.69 8.44 9.16
N ARG A 176 -1.60 8.98 10.39
CA ARG A 176 -2.60 8.76 11.44
C ARG A 176 -4.01 9.14 10.98
N GLY A 177 -4.14 10.30 10.34
CA GLY A 177 -5.42 10.75 9.79
C GLY A 177 -5.93 9.88 8.65
N ALA A 178 -5.05 9.29 7.84
CA ALA A 178 -5.40 8.35 6.78
C ALA A 178 -5.90 7.03 7.36
N LEU A 179 -5.21 6.46 8.34
CA LEU A 179 -5.59 5.24 9.04
C LEU A 179 -6.97 5.38 9.69
N LEU A 180 -7.21 6.45 10.45
CA LEU A 180 -8.51 6.69 11.09
C LEU A 180 -9.65 6.82 10.05
N ARG A 181 -9.41 7.46 8.90
CA ARG A 181 -10.39 7.55 7.82
C ARG A 181 -10.62 6.22 7.09
N ALA A 182 -9.62 5.34 7.08
CA ALA A 182 -9.73 3.99 6.55
C ALA A 182 -10.46 3.02 7.49
N GLY A 183 -10.87 3.46 8.67
CA GLY A 183 -11.59 2.63 9.64
C GLY A 183 -10.71 1.94 10.69
N PHE A 184 -9.40 2.19 10.66
CA PHE A 184 -8.54 1.72 11.73
C PHE A 184 -8.83 2.48 13.02
N VAL A 185 -8.71 1.79 14.14
CA VAL A 185 -8.84 2.36 15.47
C VAL A 185 -7.50 2.28 16.20
N PRO A 186 -7.23 3.20 17.15
CA PRO A 186 -6.02 3.11 17.98
C PRO A 186 -5.88 1.74 18.64
N ALA A 187 -4.65 1.26 18.74
CA ALA A 187 -4.30 -0.01 19.35
C ALA A 187 -3.01 0.11 20.14
N GLU A 188 -2.78 -0.85 21.02
CA GLU A 188 -1.51 -1.03 21.71
C GLU A 188 -0.48 -1.64 20.75
N GLY A 189 0.79 -1.31 20.96
CA GLY A 189 1.92 -1.85 20.22
C GLY A 189 3.24 -1.34 20.79
N PRO A 190 4.38 -1.75 20.23
CA PRO A 190 5.68 -1.26 20.67
C PRO A 190 5.74 0.28 20.68
N PRO A 191 6.21 0.91 21.76
CA PRO A 191 6.26 2.37 21.85
C PRO A 191 7.29 2.98 20.88
N THR A 192 8.31 2.22 20.51
CA THR A 192 9.35 2.63 19.57
C THR A 192 9.48 1.63 18.43
N HIS A 193 10.02 2.08 17.32
CA HIS A 193 10.35 1.26 16.16
C HIS A 193 11.64 1.75 15.54
N THR A 194 12.52 0.81 15.15
CA THR A 194 13.74 1.13 14.41
C THR A 194 13.47 1.03 12.92
N LEU A 195 13.60 2.15 12.21
CA LEU A 195 13.52 2.21 10.76
C LEU A 195 14.71 1.51 10.11
N ARG A 196 14.59 1.15 8.83
CA ARG A 196 15.66 0.46 8.09
C ARG A 196 16.96 1.27 8.02
N ASP A 197 16.90 2.60 8.08
CA ASP A 197 18.06 3.49 8.14
C ASP A 197 18.71 3.56 9.52
N GLY A 198 18.18 2.84 10.51
CA GLY A 198 18.70 2.75 11.87
C GLY A 198 18.19 3.83 12.82
N ARG A 199 17.33 4.75 12.35
CA ARG A 199 16.68 5.72 13.25
C ARG A 199 15.65 5.02 14.11
N GLU A 200 15.66 5.28 15.41
CA GLU A 200 14.59 4.93 16.32
C GLU A 200 13.55 6.05 16.34
N ILE A 201 12.28 5.68 16.26
CA ILE A 201 11.16 6.59 16.25
C ILE A 201 10.12 6.20 17.31
N ASP A 202 9.44 7.17 17.88
CA ASP A 202 8.24 6.93 18.68
C ASP A 202 7.11 6.49 17.78
N SER A 203 6.47 5.37 18.09
CA SER A 203 5.43 4.79 17.25
C SER A 203 4.05 4.85 17.90
N THR A 204 3.05 4.97 17.04
CA THR A 204 1.62 4.86 17.37
C THR A 204 1.02 3.77 16.51
N TRP A 205 0.23 2.91 17.14
CA TRP A 205 -0.34 1.74 16.50
C TRP A 205 -1.84 1.86 16.30
N PHE A 206 -2.29 1.19 15.26
CA PHE A 206 -3.68 1.10 14.86
C PHE A 206 -4.01 -0.32 14.45
N ARG A 207 -5.29 -0.71 14.58
CA ARG A 207 -5.79 -1.98 14.10
C ARG A 207 -7.09 -1.80 13.34
N HIS A 208 -7.32 -2.67 12.38
CA HIS A 208 -8.58 -2.84 11.68
C HIS A 208 -9.07 -4.26 11.91
N GLY A 209 -10.26 -4.42 12.49
CA GLY A 209 -10.88 -5.74 12.70
C GLY A 209 -11.70 -6.14 11.48
N SER A 210 -11.79 -7.43 11.22
CA SER A 210 -12.76 -7.96 10.27
C SER A 210 -14.15 -7.69 10.85
N GLY A 211 -14.83 -6.65 10.34
CA GLY A 211 -16.27 -6.55 10.50
C GLY A 211 -16.95 -7.77 9.84
N PRO A 212 -18.29 -7.84 9.75
CA PRO A 212 -18.99 -8.88 9.02
C PRO A 212 -18.76 -8.76 7.50
N VAL A 213 -17.49 -8.77 7.07
CA VAL A 213 -17.11 -8.81 5.65
C VAL A 213 -17.30 -10.25 5.19
N ALA A 214 -18.11 -10.44 4.15
CA ALA A 214 -18.28 -11.73 3.51
C ALA A 214 -16.89 -12.26 3.12
N ARG A 215 -16.46 -13.31 3.80
CA ARG A 215 -15.22 -14.02 3.47
C ARG A 215 -15.31 -14.51 2.03
N CYS A 216 -14.39 -14.13 1.19
CA CYS A 216 -14.25 -14.73 -0.14
C CYS A 216 -13.91 -16.21 0.11
N ARG A 217 -14.90 -17.12 0.01
CA ARG A 217 -14.64 -18.55 0.11
C ARG A 217 -13.77 -18.92 -1.08
N ALA A 218 -12.51 -19.28 -0.81
CA ALA A 218 -11.71 -19.99 -1.79
C ALA A 218 -12.55 -21.18 -2.26
N ALA A 219 -12.84 -21.24 -3.56
CA ALA A 219 -13.53 -22.37 -4.15
C ALA A 219 -12.65 -23.61 -3.90
N GLY A 220 -13.10 -24.49 -3.00
CA GLY A 220 -12.38 -25.67 -2.63
C GLY A 220 -12.07 -26.49 -3.87
N VAL A 221 -10.79 -26.74 -4.08
CA VAL A 221 -10.33 -27.82 -4.97
C VAL A 221 -10.82 -29.10 -4.32
N ALA A 222 -11.84 -29.69 -4.90
CA ALA A 222 -12.29 -31.03 -4.54
C ALA A 222 -11.14 -31.97 -4.78
N GLN A 223 -10.54 -32.48 -3.71
CA GLN A 223 -9.63 -33.63 -3.80
C GLN A 223 -10.48 -34.85 -4.18
N SER A 224 -10.47 -35.21 -5.46
CA SER A 224 -10.93 -36.51 -5.89
C SER A 224 -9.97 -37.54 -5.32
N ARG A 225 -10.44 -38.29 -4.31
CA ARG A 225 -9.79 -39.53 -3.91
C ARG A 225 -10.10 -40.57 -5.00
N VAL A 226 -9.06 -41.09 -5.63
CA VAL A 226 -9.03 -42.40 -6.29
C VAL A 226 -8.18 -43.33 -5.44
#